data_5f1205cd32874361c26b3b3004980244
#
_entry.id   5f1205cd32874361c26b3b3004980244
#
_cell.length_a   1.000
_cell.length_b   1.000
_cell.length_c   1.000
_cell.angle_alpha   90.00
_cell.angle_beta   90.00
_cell.angle_gamma   90.00
#
_symmetry.space_group_name_H-M   'P 1'
#
loop_
_entity.id
_entity.type
_entity.pdbx_description
1 polymer ?
#
loop_
_entity_poly.entity_id
_entity_poly.type
_entity_poly.pdbx_seq_one_letter_code
_entity_poly.pdbx_strand_id
1 'polypeptide(L)'
;MAENDATSTSAGSSGDGSSPLAASGAWAGRVDFYILDQDSAAGRLKLACKLAEKAYLTAQSVLVWHTDPDELRAFDDMLWTFNDGSFVPHEALPADGTLSESPVQLSSGVALSANVDIIINLAPDLPPFLARTRRVAEIIDGDELRRRAGRARFKAYRELGVQPASHNIRGDA
;
A
#
# COMPACT_ATOMS: atom_id res chain seq x y z
N MET A 1 -58.27 30.04 36.62
CA MET A 1 -57.05 30.14 37.34
C MET A 1 -56.10 29.13 36.94
N ALA A 2 -54.97 29.47 36.69
CA ALA A 2 -53.82 28.75 36.48
C ALA A 2 -53.75 28.03 35.29
N GLU A 3 -52.87 28.17 34.65
CA GLU A 3 -51.62 28.08 34.26
C GLU A 3 -51.21 26.86 33.87
N ASN A 4 -50.68 26.78 32.81
CA ASN A 4 -49.75 26.11 32.46
C ASN A 4 -48.87 26.22 31.50
N ASP A 5 -47.84 25.88 31.63
CA ASP A 5 -46.62 26.07 30.91
C ASP A 5 -46.30 24.88 30.08
N ALA A 6 -46.02 25.07 28.84
CA ALA A 6 -45.54 24.03 28.00
C ALA A 6 -44.18 24.39 27.46
N THR A 7 -43.23 23.84 28.07
CA THR A 7 -41.85 24.04 27.65
C THR A 7 -41.48 23.07 26.54
N SER A 8 -41.36 23.58 25.37
CA SER A 8 -40.84 22.82 24.26
C SER A 8 -39.31 22.85 24.29
N THR A 9 -38.73 21.72 24.45
CA THR A 9 -37.30 21.57 24.32
C THR A 9 -36.96 20.97 22.97
N SER A 10 -36.45 21.80 22.12
CA SER A 10 -35.90 21.40 20.86
C SER A 10 -34.50 20.82 21.08
N ALA A 11 -34.37 19.56 20.89
CA ALA A 11 -33.05 18.91 20.82
C ALA A 11 -32.50 19.05 19.43
N GLY A 12 -31.54 19.91 19.27
CA GLY A 12 -30.76 20.02 18.06
C GLY A 12 -29.82 18.82 17.92
N SER A 13 -30.12 17.97 16.95
CA SER A 13 -29.20 16.93 16.55
C SER A 13 -28.12 17.56 15.67
N SER A 14 -27.01 17.83 16.27
CA SER A 14 -25.80 18.14 15.52
C SER A 14 -25.25 16.83 14.96
N GLY A 15 -25.46 16.59 13.70
CA GLY A 15 -24.81 15.51 13.00
C GLY A 15 -23.31 15.76 12.95
N ASP A 16 -22.59 15.07 13.80
CA ASP A 16 -21.14 15.07 13.77
C ASP A 16 -20.71 14.27 12.54
N GLY A 17 -20.29 15.00 11.53
CA GLY A 17 -19.71 14.47 10.32
C GLY A 17 -18.25 14.05 10.52
N SER A 18 -17.97 13.26 11.54
CA SER A 18 -16.65 12.71 11.76
C SER A 18 -16.33 11.71 10.67
N SER A 19 -15.43 12.09 9.81
CA SER A 19 -14.80 11.17 8.86
C SER A 19 -14.24 9.97 9.61
N PRO A 20 -14.44 8.74 9.15
CA PRO A 20 -13.96 7.54 9.87
C PRO A 20 -12.47 7.52 10.15
N LEU A 21 -11.70 8.32 9.44
CA LEU A 21 -10.25 8.44 9.60
C LEU A 21 -9.83 9.32 10.80
N ALA A 22 -10.74 10.13 11.32
CA ALA A 22 -10.41 11.03 12.44
C ALA A 22 -10.63 10.40 13.82
N ALA A 23 -11.34 9.29 13.89
CA ALA A 23 -11.73 8.66 15.15
C ALA A 23 -10.91 7.43 15.52
N SER A 24 -10.15 6.86 14.59
CA SER A 24 -9.23 5.77 14.88
C SER A 24 -7.84 6.34 15.06
N GLY A 25 -7.18 5.97 16.12
CA GLY A 25 -5.79 6.31 16.35
C GLY A 25 -4.91 6.02 15.14
N ALA A 26 -3.67 6.48 15.19
CA ALA A 26 -2.68 6.30 14.15
C ALA A 26 -2.69 4.86 13.60
N TRP A 27 -2.54 4.72 12.28
CA TRP A 27 -2.37 3.42 11.65
C TRP A 27 -1.19 2.67 12.29
N ALA A 28 -1.46 1.47 12.78
CA ALA A 28 -0.49 0.68 13.54
C ALA A 28 0.32 -0.29 12.67
N GLY A 29 0.47 0.02 11.40
CA GLY A 29 1.21 -0.80 10.46
C GLY A 29 2.71 -0.56 10.49
N ARG A 30 3.43 -1.40 9.75
CA ARG A 30 4.88 -1.32 9.56
C ARG A 30 5.19 -0.88 8.13
N VAL A 31 6.16 0.00 7.99
CA VAL A 31 6.67 0.43 6.68
C VAL A 31 8.15 0.13 6.60
N ASP A 32 8.54 -0.58 5.56
CA ASP A 32 9.94 -0.86 5.22
C ASP A 32 10.28 -0.21 3.88
N PHE A 33 11.28 0.66 3.88
CA PHE A 33 11.86 1.23 2.67
C PHE A 33 13.06 0.41 2.24
N TYR A 34 12.99 -0.20 1.08
CA TYR A 34 14.09 -0.89 0.44
C TYR A 34 14.71 0.03 -0.61
N ILE A 35 15.92 0.46 -0.37
CA ILE A 35 16.60 1.49 -1.15
C ILE A 35 17.79 0.87 -1.88
N LEU A 36 17.67 0.77 -3.21
CA LEU A 36 18.78 0.35 -4.05
C LEU A 36 19.74 1.53 -4.26
N ASP A 37 21.04 1.25 -4.23
CA ASP A 37 22.08 2.25 -4.46
C ASP A 37 22.20 2.64 -5.93
N GLN A 38 21.74 1.81 -6.85
CA GLN A 38 21.83 2.03 -8.28
C GLN A 38 20.52 2.58 -8.87
N ASP A 39 20.67 3.40 -9.90
CA ASP A 39 19.56 3.81 -10.75
C ASP A 39 19.25 2.65 -11.70
N SER A 40 18.31 1.82 -11.35
CA SER A 40 17.94 0.64 -12.10
C SER A 40 16.46 0.30 -11.94
N ALA A 41 15.68 0.70 -12.92
CA ALA A 41 14.25 0.34 -12.95
C ALA A 41 14.06 -1.18 -12.96
N ALA A 42 14.89 -1.91 -13.70
CA ALA A 42 14.85 -3.37 -13.73
C ALA A 42 15.23 -3.99 -12.38
N GLY A 43 16.27 -3.46 -11.72
CA GLY A 43 16.67 -3.90 -10.38
C GLY A 43 15.58 -3.65 -9.35
N ARG A 44 14.90 -2.53 -9.45
CA ARG A 44 13.75 -2.19 -8.61
C ARG A 44 12.61 -3.21 -8.75
N LEU A 45 12.22 -3.52 -9.99
CA LEU A 45 11.18 -4.51 -10.25
C LEU A 45 11.60 -5.92 -9.82
N LYS A 46 12.87 -6.29 -10.05
CA LYS A 46 13.40 -7.58 -9.62
C LYS A 46 13.36 -7.74 -8.10
N LEU A 47 13.68 -6.69 -7.36
CA LEU A 47 13.56 -6.70 -5.91
C LEU A 47 12.10 -6.86 -5.46
N ALA A 48 11.18 -6.18 -6.14
CA ALA A 48 9.75 -6.34 -5.89
C ALA A 48 9.29 -7.78 -6.10
N CYS A 49 9.76 -8.43 -7.18
CA CYS A 49 9.47 -9.84 -7.45
C CYS A 49 9.99 -10.75 -6.34
N LYS A 50 11.21 -10.53 -5.86
CA LYS A 50 11.80 -11.30 -4.76
C LYS A 50 11.00 -11.15 -3.47
N LEU A 51 10.53 -9.95 -3.17
CA LEU A 51 9.68 -9.70 -1.99
C LEU A 51 8.31 -10.38 -2.13
N ALA A 52 7.71 -10.33 -3.31
CA ALA A 52 6.45 -11.01 -3.58
C ALA A 52 6.59 -12.53 -3.45
N GLU A 53 7.67 -13.11 -3.99
CA GLU A 53 7.97 -14.53 -3.85
C GLU A 53 8.16 -14.93 -2.40
N LYS A 54 8.94 -14.17 -1.65
CA LYS A 54 9.17 -14.44 -0.23
C LYS A 54 7.87 -14.38 0.59
N ALA A 55 7.03 -13.42 0.31
CA ALA A 55 5.73 -13.32 0.96
C ALA A 55 4.83 -14.51 0.61
N TYR A 56 4.79 -14.88 -0.67
CA TYR A 56 4.07 -16.06 -1.14
C TYR A 56 4.53 -17.34 -0.43
N LEU A 57 5.84 -17.55 -0.36
CA LEU A 57 6.42 -18.74 0.28
C LEU A 57 6.15 -18.79 1.79
N THR A 58 5.82 -17.68 2.42
CA THR A 58 5.43 -17.60 3.82
C THR A 58 3.92 -17.48 4.00
N ALA A 59 3.14 -17.82 2.98
CA ALA A 59 1.69 -17.83 2.98
C ALA A 59 1.05 -16.47 3.30
N GLN A 60 1.69 -15.38 2.88
CA GLN A 60 1.16 -14.02 3.01
C GLN A 60 0.51 -13.57 1.72
N SER A 61 -0.61 -12.87 1.83
CA SER A 61 -1.28 -12.23 0.71
C SER A 61 -0.60 -10.89 0.38
N VAL A 62 -0.43 -10.63 -0.91
CA VAL A 62 0.32 -9.47 -1.41
C VAL A 62 -0.51 -8.69 -2.41
N LEU A 63 -0.54 -7.38 -2.25
CA LEU A 63 -1.00 -6.46 -3.28
C LEU A 63 0.20 -5.66 -3.81
N VAL A 64 0.47 -5.76 -5.09
CA VAL A 64 1.44 -4.89 -5.77
C VAL A 64 0.69 -3.74 -6.41
N TRP A 65 1.05 -2.52 -6.04
CA TRP A 65 0.30 -1.34 -6.45
C TRP A 65 1.15 -0.34 -7.20
N HIS A 66 0.63 0.15 -8.32
CA HIS A 66 1.14 1.29 -9.05
C HIS A 66 0.00 2.00 -9.77
N THR A 67 0.02 3.31 -9.85
CA THR A 67 -1.01 4.08 -10.54
C THR A 67 -0.94 3.98 -12.07
N ASP A 68 0.22 3.60 -12.60
CA ASP A 68 0.41 3.38 -14.04
C ASP A 68 0.28 1.89 -14.39
N PRO A 69 -0.71 1.50 -15.21
CA PRO A 69 -0.89 0.12 -15.63
C PRO A 69 0.30 -0.46 -16.42
N ASP A 70 1.07 0.37 -17.11
CA ASP A 70 2.23 -0.10 -17.88
C ASP A 70 3.38 -0.53 -16.96
N GLU A 71 3.55 0.16 -15.84
CA GLU A 71 4.51 -0.25 -14.81
C GLU A 71 4.11 -1.59 -14.17
N LEU A 72 2.83 -1.81 -13.94
CA LEU A 72 2.34 -3.10 -13.44
C LEU A 72 2.51 -4.22 -14.46
N ARG A 73 2.36 -3.92 -15.74
CA ARG A 73 2.60 -4.89 -16.81
C ARG A 73 4.06 -5.29 -16.84
N ALA A 74 4.98 -4.34 -16.69
CA ALA A 74 6.40 -4.62 -16.61
C ALA A 74 6.75 -5.47 -15.40
N PHE A 75 6.11 -5.25 -14.26
CA PHE A 75 6.25 -6.10 -13.08
C PHE A 75 5.72 -7.51 -13.34
N ASP A 76 4.54 -7.63 -13.93
CA ASP A 76 3.92 -8.91 -14.28
C ASP A 76 4.84 -9.74 -15.17
N ASP A 77 5.34 -9.14 -16.24
CA ASP A 77 6.28 -9.79 -17.16
C ASP A 77 7.54 -10.26 -16.44
N MET A 78 8.08 -9.45 -15.55
CA MET A 78 9.26 -9.80 -14.77
C MET A 78 8.98 -10.91 -13.78
N LEU A 79 7.82 -10.94 -13.15
CA LEU A 79 7.46 -11.96 -12.18
C LEU A 79 7.42 -13.37 -12.79
N TRP A 80 7.14 -13.47 -14.09
CA TRP A 80 7.21 -14.73 -14.81
C TRP A 80 8.64 -15.22 -15.06
N THR A 81 9.62 -14.33 -15.08
CA THR A 81 10.96 -14.64 -15.61
C THR A 81 12.12 -14.27 -14.69
N PHE A 82 11.89 -13.64 -13.54
CA PHE A 82 12.98 -13.12 -12.68
C PHE A 82 13.85 -14.21 -12.06
N ASN A 83 13.31 -15.40 -11.92
CA ASN A 83 14.01 -16.52 -11.33
C ASN A 83 13.56 -17.85 -12.00
N ASP A 84 14.50 -18.54 -12.62
CA ASP A 84 14.24 -19.82 -13.24
C ASP A 84 13.75 -20.85 -12.21
N GLY A 85 12.65 -21.49 -12.49
CA GLY A 85 12.05 -22.48 -11.60
C GLY A 85 11.19 -21.89 -10.47
N SER A 86 11.07 -20.59 -10.39
CA SER A 86 10.10 -19.95 -9.50
C SER A 86 8.77 -19.76 -10.22
N PHE A 87 7.70 -20.11 -9.54
CA PHE A 87 6.34 -19.79 -9.99
C PHE A 87 5.58 -19.15 -8.85
N VAL A 88 5.22 -17.89 -9.02
CA VAL A 88 4.41 -17.13 -8.07
C VAL A 88 3.04 -16.89 -8.69
N PRO A 89 1.97 -17.52 -8.21
CA PRO A 89 0.63 -17.26 -8.71
C PRO A 89 0.24 -15.80 -8.50
N HIS A 90 -0.19 -15.13 -9.56
CA HIS A 90 -0.58 -13.74 -9.51
C HIS A 90 -1.67 -13.39 -10.51
N GLU A 91 -2.48 -12.42 -10.19
CA GLU A 91 -3.61 -11.96 -11.01
C GLU A 91 -3.79 -10.45 -10.89
N ALA A 92 -4.35 -9.86 -11.94
CA ALA A 92 -4.78 -8.48 -11.89
C ALA A 92 -6.05 -8.35 -11.03
N LEU A 93 -6.05 -7.38 -10.12
CA LEU A 93 -7.22 -7.08 -9.29
C LEU A 93 -8.30 -6.40 -10.15
N PRO A 94 -9.56 -6.84 -10.08
CA PRO A 94 -10.66 -6.14 -10.74
C PRO A 94 -10.81 -4.69 -10.26
N ALA A 95 -11.44 -3.87 -11.09
CA ALA A 95 -11.60 -2.44 -10.78
C ALA A 95 -12.43 -2.18 -9.51
N ASP A 96 -13.30 -3.08 -9.12
CA ASP A 96 -14.08 -2.99 -7.88
C ASP A 96 -13.29 -3.37 -6.63
N GLY A 97 -12.06 -3.84 -6.80
CA GLY A 97 -11.17 -4.23 -5.71
C GLY A 97 -11.49 -5.58 -5.07
N THR A 98 -12.29 -6.41 -5.71
CA THR A 98 -12.60 -7.75 -5.20
C THR A 98 -11.37 -8.65 -5.28
N LEU A 99 -10.91 -9.15 -4.13
CA LEU A 99 -9.79 -10.07 -4.07
C LEU A 99 -10.16 -11.43 -4.65
N SER A 100 -9.24 -12.01 -5.41
CA SER A 100 -9.32 -13.39 -5.86
C SER A 100 -8.60 -14.32 -4.88
N GLU A 101 -8.55 -15.62 -5.19
CA GLU A 101 -7.79 -16.59 -4.39
C GLU A 101 -6.28 -16.53 -4.65
N SER A 102 -5.85 -15.75 -5.64
CA SER A 102 -4.44 -15.62 -5.96
C SER A 102 -3.68 -14.92 -4.84
N PRO A 103 -2.53 -15.45 -4.39
CA PRO A 103 -1.78 -14.89 -3.28
C PRO A 103 -1.15 -13.54 -3.59
N VAL A 104 -0.85 -13.27 -4.84
CA VAL A 104 -0.31 -12.00 -5.29
C VAL A 104 -1.27 -11.37 -6.28
N GLN A 105 -1.66 -10.14 -6.01
CA GLN A 105 -2.57 -9.40 -6.87
C GLN A 105 -1.97 -8.06 -7.26
N LEU A 106 -2.26 -7.63 -8.48
CA LEU A 106 -1.75 -6.39 -9.06
C LEU A 106 -2.89 -5.41 -9.24
N SER A 107 -2.71 -4.17 -8.80
CA SER A 107 -3.75 -3.14 -8.95
C SER A 107 -3.18 -1.78 -9.33
N SER A 108 -3.83 -1.14 -10.28
CA SER A 108 -3.65 0.30 -10.56
C SER A 108 -4.83 1.14 -10.05
N GLY A 109 -5.81 0.51 -9.41
CA GLY A 109 -7.01 1.19 -8.89
C GLY A 109 -6.86 1.68 -7.46
N VAL A 110 -7.95 2.18 -6.94
CA VAL A 110 -8.03 2.73 -5.59
C VAL A 110 -9.01 1.97 -4.70
N ALA A 111 -9.56 0.86 -5.18
CA ALA A 111 -10.49 0.03 -4.44
C ALA A 111 -9.82 -1.26 -3.98
N LEU A 112 -10.12 -1.67 -2.76
CA LEU A 112 -9.67 -2.93 -2.17
C LEU A 112 -10.75 -3.41 -1.20
N SER A 113 -11.36 -4.55 -1.50
CA SER A 113 -12.54 -5.03 -0.77
C SER A 113 -12.23 -5.72 0.56
N ALA A 114 -11.01 -6.22 0.73
CA ALA A 114 -10.61 -6.96 1.92
C ALA A 114 -9.16 -6.67 2.30
N ASN A 115 -8.72 -7.22 3.42
CA ASN A 115 -7.38 -7.01 3.92
C ASN A 115 -6.36 -7.86 3.17
N VAL A 116 -5.16 -7.32 2.99
CA VAL A 116 -3.97 -8.03 2.52
C VAL A 116 -2.86 -7.90 3.56
N ASP A 117 -1.96 -8.88 3.60
CA ASP A 117 -0.88 -8.88 4.59
C ASP A 117 0.17 -7.82 4.27
N ILE A 118 0.51 -7.67 2.98
CA ILE A 118 1.56 -6.76 2.53
C ILE A 118 1.09 -6.00 1.27
N ILE A 119 1.34 -4.71 1.25
CA ILE A 119 1.31 -3.91 0.02
C ILE A 119 2.75 -3.64 -0.41
N ILE A 120 3.10 -4.02 -1.64
CA ILE A 120 4.33 -3.60 -2.29
C ILE A 120 4.00 -2.36 -3.11
N ASN A 121 4.50 -1.21 -2.69
CA ASN A 121 4.24 0.06 -3.35
C ASN A 121 5.32 0.37 -4.38
N LEU A 122 4.93 0.43 -5.63
CA LEU A 122 5.76 0.87 -6.75
C LEU A 122 5.36 2.27 -7.26
N ALA A 123 4.25 2.81 -6.77
CA ALA A 123 3.72 4.10 -7.19
C ALA A 123 4.47 5.28 -6.55
N PRO A 124 4.39 6.47 -7.15
CA PRO A 124 4.92 7.68 -6.53
C PRO A 124 4.11 8.13 -5.32
N ASP A 125 2.86 7.71 -5.21
CA ASP A 125 1.93 8.14 -4.17
C ASP A 125 1.82 7.15 -3.02
N LEU A 126 1.26 7.61 -1.90
CA LEU A 126 0.89 6.74 -0.79
C LEU A 126 -0.22 5.79 -1.21
N PRO A 127 -0.11 4.49 -0.87
CA PRO A 127 -1.22 3.57 -1.12
C PRO A 127 -2.49 4.05 -0.41
N PRO A 128 -3.63 4.08 -1.11
CA PRO A 128 -4.89 4.51 -0.50
C PRO A 128 -5.50 3.45 0.44
N PHE A 129 -4.86 2.28 0.55
CA PHE A 129 -5.40 1.12 1.27
C PHE A 129 -4.73 0.86 2.61
N LEU A 130 -4.09 1.83 3.23
CA LEU A 130 -3.33 1.60 4.48
C LEU A 130 -4.18 0.92 5.57
N ALA A 131 -5.47 1.25 5.64
CA ALA A 131 -6.38 0.62 6.59
C ALA A 131 -6.62 -0.88 6.30
N ARG A 132 -6.23 -1.38 5.13
CA ARG A 132 -6.42 -2.76 4.69
C ARG A 132 -5.17 -3.61 4.78
N THR A 133 -4.09 -3.07 5.31
CA THR A 133 -2.84 -3.81 5.46
C THR A 133 -2.16 -3.49 6.78
N ARG A 134 -1.28 -4.39 7.21
CA ARG A 134 -0.41 -4.16 8.35
C ARG A 134 1.03 -3.88 7.96
N ARG A 135 1.36 -4.01 6.69
CA ARG A 135 2.73 -3.80 6.20
C ARG A 135 2.75 -3.20 4.81
N VAL A 136 3.60 -2.22 4.63
CA VAL A 136 3.93 -1.66 3.31
C VAL A 136 5.42 -1.83 3.07
N ALA A 137 5.77 -2.35 1.89
CA ALA A 137 7.12 -2.37 1.38
C ALA A 137 7.24 -1.29 0.30
N GLU A 138 8.04 -0.30 0.56
CA GLU A 138 8.39 0.77 -0.38
C GLU A 138 9.69 0.41 -1.08
N ILE A 139 9.73 0.47 -2.40
CA ILE A 139 10.92 0.11 -3.16
C ILE A 139 11.38 1.29 -3.99
N ILE A 140 12.59 1.75 -3.74
CA ILE A 140 13.18 2.93 -4.34
C ILE A 140 14.55 2.58 -4.91
N ASP A 141 14.85 3.06 -6.10
CA ASP A 141 16.18 2.95 -6.70
C ASP A 141 16.91 4.31 -6.72
N GLY A 142 17.99 4.39 -7.49
CA GLY A 142 18.80 5.60 -7.59
C GLY A 142 18.18 6.74 -8.39
N ASP A 143 17.07 6.53 -9.07
CA ASP A 143 16.40 7.58 -9.84
C ASP A 143 15.98 8.75 -8.94
N GLU A 144 16.33 9.95 -9.34
CA GLU A 144 16.13 11.14 -8.51
C GLU A 144 14.64 11.47 -8.29
N LEU A 145 13.79 11.25 -9.28
CA LEU A 145 12.35 11.51 -9.15
C LEU A 145 11.73 10.50 -8.17
N ARG A 146 12.10 9.23 -8.28
CA ARG A 146 11.63 8.19 -7.36
C ARG A 146 12.14 8.41 -5.95
N ARG A 147 13.39 8.85 -5.79
CA ARG A 147 13.95 9.22 -4.47
C ARG A 147 13.21 10.39 -3.84
N ARG A 148 12.93 11.41 -4.63
CA ARG A 148 12.19 12.58 -4.17
C ARG A 148 10.76 12.21 -3.72
N ALA A 149 10.06 11.42 -4.52
CA ALA A 149 8.74 10.92 -4.17
C ALA A 149 8.80 10.03 -2.92
N GLY A 150 9.84 9.22 -2.79
CA GLY A 150 10.08 8.38 -1.63
C GLY A 150 10.28 9.18 -0.34
N ARG A 151 11.05 10.25 -0.40
CA ARG A 151 11.22 11.16 0.76
C ARG A 151 9.89 11.78 1.18
N ALA A 152 9.06 12.15 0.23
CA ALA A 152 7.74 12.70 0.53
C ALA A 152 6.83 11.67 1.21
N ARG A 153 6.85 10.43 0.75
CA ARG A 153 6.08 9.34 1.37
C ARG A 153 6.62 9.00 2.77
N PHE A 154 7.93 8.97 2.93
CA PHE A 154 8.55 8.75 4.25
C PHE A 154 8.05 9.75 5.27
N LYS A 155 8.04 11.04 4.90
CA LYS A 155 7.50 12.10 5.75
C LYS A 155 6.01 11.89 6.03
N ALA A 156 5.23 11.54 5.02
CA ALA A 156 3.80 11.30 5.17
C ALA A 156 3.50 10.13 6.14
N TYR A 157 4.27 9.05 6.08
CA TYR A 157 4.14 7.95 7.04
C TYR A 157 4.45 8.41 8.47
N ARG A 158 5.47 9.24 8.66
CA ARG A 158 5.79 9.79 9.98
C ARG A 158 4.65 10.67 10.52
N GLU A 159 4.01 11.44 9.66
CA GLU A 159 2.84 12.24 10.03
C GLU A 159 1.64 11.38 10.45
N LEU A 160 1.56 10.15 9.96
CA LEU A 160 0.57 9.16 10.37
C LEU A 160 0.95 8.43 11.67
N GLY A 161 2.08 8.77 12.28
CA GLY A 161 2.53 8.16 13.52
C GLY A 161 3.38 6.90 13.35
N VAL A 162 3.79 6.58 12.11
CA VAL A 162 4.65 5.42 11.83
C VAL A 162 6.09 5.87 11.78
N GLN A 163 6.99 5.03 12.29
CA GLN A 163 8.43 5.19 12.11
C GLN A 163 8.91 4.20 11.07
N PRO A 164 9.09 4.61 9.79
CA PRO A 164 9.55 3.70 8.76
C PRO A 164 10.96 3.19 9.02
N ALA A 165 11.21 1.93 8.69
CA ALA A 165 12.54 1.36 8.65
C ALA A 165 13.14 1.50 7.26
N SER A 166 14.46 1.67 7.16
CA SER A 166 15.17 1.76 5.89
C SER A 166 16.19 0.65 5.77
N HIS A 167 16.20 0.00 4.60
CA HIS A 167 17.10 -1.08 4.27
C HIS A 167 17.85 -0.71 2.99
N ASN A 168 19.17 -0.52 3.09
CA ASN A 168 19.99 -0.24 1.94
C ASN A 168 20.40 -1.54 1.25
N ILE A 169 20.06 -1.66 -0.02
CA ILE A 169 20.36 -2.82 -0.85
C ILE A 169 21.52 -2.47 -1.76
N ARG A 170 22.63 -3.17 -1.62
CA ARG A 170 23.83 -2.99 -2.43
C ARG A 170 23.91 -4.07 -3.49
N GLY A 171 24.31 -3.65 -4.68
CA GLY A 171 24.62 -4.58 -5.77
C GLY A 171 23.44 -5.30 -6.36
N ASP A 172 23.70 -6.40 -7.07
CA ASP A 172 22.72 -7.19 -7.77
C ASP A 172 21.68 -7.79 -6.81
N ALA A 173 20.58 -7.13 -6.76
CA ALA A 173 19.44 -7.66 -6.06
C ALA A 173 18.82 -8.81 -6.84
#